data_21abb2f46df051e33ca26d0586f90813
#
_entry.id   21abb2f46df051e33ca26d0586f90813
#
_cell.length_a   1.000
_cell.length_b   1.000
_cell.length_c   1.000
_cell.angle_alpha   90.00
_cell.angle_beta   90.00
_cell.angle_gamma   90.00
#
_symmetry.space_group_name_H-M   'P 1'
#
loop_
_entity.id
_entity.type
_entity.pdbx_description
1 polymer ?
#
loop_
_entity_poly.entity_id
_entity_poly.type
_entity_poly.pdbx_seq_one_letter_code
_entity_poly.pdbx_strand_id
1 'polypeptide(L)'
;MTKTQHDGARILRTARLLVAAAGTLAVMGALSSAHAAEAPASPAAPERAPLPTQNLTAADIVRQVDELPAPTALGGFAVHSKNFCESCHGPNGVAQTAMWPHVSGQPFEVTAKALLEYRAGLRSSGAQAALMAKAAQKLSDQQIADVAALYAQLPGPDGTTLTVGKDQVKPKPIDNTFIITKGDPARAIIPCAACHGAGPESAVKAPVLHGQNPAYLVRSLKDFKSGVRKNDFMEEMRFFAEAMTDDEIEAVSLWYGNQMGRAGTMKK
;
A
#
# COMPACT_ATOMS: atom_id res chain seq x y z
N MET A 1 -17.80 51.19 -37.40
CA MET A 1 -16.73 51.82 -38.22
C MET A 1 -15.56 50.90 -38.16
N THR A 2 -15.37 50.28 -39.15
CA THR A 2 -14.47 49.87 -40.25
C THR A 2 -13.64 48.67 -39.83
N LYS A 3 -13.92 47.46 -40.29
CA LYS A 3 -13.54 46.77 -41.54
C LYS A 3 -12.10 46.97 -41.97
N THR A 4 -11.33 45.88 -41.95
CA THR A 4 -10.67 45.42 -43.19
C THR A 4 -10.19 43.97 -43.04
N GLN A 5 -10.70 43.15 -43.99
CA GLN A 5 -10.17 41.85 -44.41
C GLN A 5 -8.94 42.09 -45.28
N HIS A 6 -8.02 41.13 -45.30
CA HIS A 6 -7.28 40.81 -46.52
C HIS A 6 -6.92 39.34 -46.62
N ASP A 7 -7.37 38.81 -47.72
CA ASP A 7 -7.12 37.52 -48.35
C ASP A 7 -5.66 37.42 -48.87
N GLY A 8 -5.27 36.20 -49.20
CA GLY A 8 -4.13 35.90 -50.07
C GLY A 8 -3.65 34.44 -49.87
N ALA A 9 -4.27 33.49 -50.46
CA ALA A 9 -4.14 32.87 -51.79
C ALA A 9 -2.85 32.00 -51.95
N ARG A 10 -3.13 30.69 -52.05
CA ARG A 10 -2.56 29.64 -52.92
C ARG A 10 -1.24 29.88 -53.63
N ILE A 11 -0.29 28.94 -53.50
CA ILE A 11 0.49 28.42 -54.65
C ILE A 11 0.75 26.93 -54.45
N LEU A 12 0.11 26.12 -55.33
CA LEU A 12 0.50 24.78 -55.70
C LEU A 12 1.74 24.83 -56.60
N ARG A 13 2.74 24.01 -56.35
CA ARG A 13 3.70 23.59 -57.40
C ARG A 13 3.98 22.11 -57.27
N THR A 14 3.42 21.39 -58.23
CA THR A 14 3.79 20.04 -58.68
C THR A 14 5.14 20.07 -59.37
N ALA A 15 6.02 19.13 -59.05
CA ALA A 15 7.07 18.72 -59.97
C ALA A 15 7.23 17.20 -59.88
N ARG A 16 7.14 16.67 -61.10
CA ARG A 16 7.21 15.21 -61.43
C ARG A 16 8.64 14.72 -61.55
N LEU A 17 8.77 13.43 -61.23
CA LEU A 17 9.61 12.37 -61.82
C LEU A 17 11.08 12.68 -62.22
N LEU A 18 11.95 11.82 -61.68
CA LEU A 18 12.90 11.07 -62.54
C LEU A 18 13.24 9.73 -61.85
N VAL A 19 12.94 8.67 -62.55
CA VAL A 19 13.35 7.27 -62.26
C VAL A 19 14.75 7.08 -62.75
N ALA A 20 15.64 6.57 -61.92
CA ALA A 20 16.87 5.94 -62.39
C ALA A 20 17.03 4.63 -61.64
N ALA A 21 16.88 3.55 -62.36
CA ALA A 21 17.22 2.21 -61.95
C ALA A 21 18.75 1.97 -62.18
N ALA A 22 19.42 1.40 -61.19
CA ALA A 22 20.50 0.43 -61.42
C ALA A 22 21.17 0.03 -60.10
N GLY A 23 21.38 -1.23 -59.89
CA GLY A 23 22.48 -1.74 -59.11
C GLY A 23 22.07 -2.56 -57.87
N THR A 24 21.61 -3.78 -58.09
CA THR A 24 21.62 -4.86 -57.10
C THR A 24 23.05 -5.21 -56.69
N LEU A 25 23.40 -4.94 -55.42
CA LEU A 25 24.49 -5.64 -54.75
C LEU A 25 23.90 -6.27 -53.48
N ALA A 26 23.70 -7.58 -53.54
CA ALA A 26 23.35 -8.39 -52.40
C ALA A 26 24.58 -8.52 -51.48
N VAL A 27 24.56 -7.78 -50.37
CA VAL A 27 25.46 -8.09 -49.26
C VAL A 27 24.66 -8.90 -48.27
N MET A 28 24.89 -10.22 -48.29
CA MET A 28 24.46 -11.14 -47.24
C MET A 28 25.26 -10.82 -45.97
N GLY A 29 24.75 -9.92 -45.15
CA GLY A 29 25.20 -9.73 -43.79
C GLY A 29 24.59 -10.82 -42.91
N ALA A 30 25.42 -11.75 -42.47
CA ALA A 30 25.04 -12.71 -41.44
C ALA A 30 24.66 -11.97 -40.15
N LEU A 31 23.36 -11.90 -39.86
CA LEU A 31 22.86 -11.51 -38.56
C LEU A 31 23.21 -12.61 -37.56
N SER A 32 24.36 -12.45 -36.92
CA SER A 32 24.73 -13.24 -35.76
C SER A 32 23.74 -12.89 -34.63
N SER A 33 22.76 -13.77 -34.42
CA SER A 33 21.88 -13.72 -33.26
C SER A 33 22.73 -13.94 -32.01
N ALA A 34 23.21 -12.88 -31.39
CA ALA A 34 23.74 -12.96 -30.05
C ALA A 34 22.59 -13.36 -29.12
N HIS A 35 22.48 -14.65 -28.84
CA HIS A 35 21.71 -15.14 -27.72
C HIS A 35 22.33 -14.52 -26.48
N ALA A 36 21.62 -13.54 -25.87
CA ALA A 36 21.94 -13.11 -24.54
C ALA A 36 21.79 -14.35 -23.64
N ALA A 37 22.89 -14.86 -23.13
CA ALA A 37 22.90 -15.94 -22.18
C ALA A 37 22.08 -15.47 -20.96
N GLU A 38 20.92 -16.06 -20.77
CA GLU A 38 20.09 -15.89 -19.59
C GLU A 38 20.94 -16.31 -18.39
N ALA A 39 21.23 -15.36 -17.49
CA ALA A 39 21.98 -15.65 -16.28
C ALA A 39 21.25 -16.76 -15.52
N PRO A 40 21.95 -17.78 -15.00
CA PRO A 40 21.30 -18.85 -14.28
C PRO A 40 20.50 -18.28 -13.13
N ALA A 41 19.20 -18.61 -13.08
CA ALA A 41 18.32 -18.24 -11.98
C ALA A 41 18.95 -18.72 -10.68
N SER A 42 19.18 -17.79 -9.75
CA SER A 42 19.65 -18.13 -8.41
C SER A 42 18.76 -19.21 -7.84
N PRO A 43 19.30 -20.30 -7.25
CA PRO A 43 18.46 -21.33 -6.67
C PRO A 43 17.49 -20.71 -5.67
N ALA A 44 16.21 -20.97 -5.84
CA ALA A 44 15.18 -20.55 -4.91
C ALA A 44 15.57 -21.04 -3.51
N ALA A 45 15.61 -20.12 -2.54
CA ALA A 45 15.81 -20.51 -1.16
C ALA A 45 14.77 -21.58 -0.79
N PRO A 46 15.12 -22.60 -0.01
CA PRO A 46 14.19 -23.66 0.35
C PRO A 46 12.94 -23.05 0.96
N GLU A 47 11.80 -23.33 0.35
CA GLU A 47 10.50 -22.88 0.81
C GLU A 47 10.30 -23.41 2.24
N ARG A 48 10.26 -22.48 3.20
CA ARG A 48 10.01 -22.86 4.59
C ARG A 48 8.61 -23.45 4.66
N ALA A 49 8.50 -24.67 5.15
CA ALA A 49 7.20 -25.29 5.40
C ALA A 49 6.35 -24.32 6.26
N PRO A 50 5.04 -24.14 5.93
CA PRO A 50 4.19 -23.30 6.74
C PRO A 50 4.24 -23.80 8.19
N LEU A 51 4.54 -22.88 9.11
CA LEU A 51 4.52 -23.21 10.53
C LEU A 51 3.12 -23.68 10.91
N PRO A 52 3.00 -24.69 11.77
CA PRO A 52 1.69 -25.13 12.23
C PRO A 52 0.95 -23.93 12.83
N THR A 53 -0.22 -23.62 12.31
CA THR A 53 -1.05 -22.46 12.66
C THR A 53 -1.60 -22.48 14.09
N GLN A 54 -1.31 -23.53 14.83
CA GLN A 54 -1.79 -23.72 16.20
C GLN A 54 -0.81 -23.08 17.17
N ASN A 55 -1.28 -22.04 17.87
CA ASN A 55 -0.63 -21.36 18.99
C ASN A 55 0.46 -20.31 18.69
N LEU A 56 0.51 -19.72 17.48
CA LEU A 56 1.36 -18.56 17.23
C LEU A 56 0.88 -17.35 18.05
N THR A 57 1.82 -16.69 18.71
CA THR A 57 1.58 -15.44 19.45
C THR A 57 1.97 -14.23 18.61
N ALA A 58 1.57 -13.03 19.03
CA ALA A 58 2.03 -11.79 18.42
C ALA A 58 3.57 -11.64 18.48
N ALA A 59 4.20 -12.14 19.56
CA ALA A 59 5.66 -12.15 19.71
C ALA A 59 6.34 -13.09 18.70
N ASP A 60 5.73 -14.22 18.36
CA ASP A 60 6.25 -15.14 17.35
C ASP A 60 6.24 -14.48 15.96
N ILE A 61 5.20 -13.72 15.66
CA ILE A 61 5.12 -12.97 14.40
C ILE A 61 6.21 -11.90 14.33
N VAL A 62 6.47 -11.18 15.40
CA VAL A 62 7.56 -10.17 15.44
C VAL A 62 8.91 -10.82 15.13
N ARG A 63 9.22 -11.97 15.76
CA ARG A 63 10.45 -12.71 15.42
C ARG A 63 10.50 -13.15 13.96
N GLN A 64 9.39 -13.61 13.40
CA GLN A 64 9.34 -13.98 11.99
C GLN A 64 9.61 -12.78 11.06
N VAL A 65 9.20 -11.57 11.43
CA VAL A 65 9.54 -10.36 10.66
C VAL A 65 11.05 -10.14 10.63
N ASP A 66 11.72 -10.31 11.77
CA ASP A 66 13.19 -10.14 11.87
C ASP A 66 13.95 -11.25 11.13
N GLU A 67 13.33 -12.42 10.93
CA GLU A 67 13.90 -13.57 10.22
C GLU A 67 13.61 -13.57 8.71
N LEU A 68 12.84 -12.60 8.19
CA LEU A 68 12.56 -12.53 6.76
C LEU A 68 13.83 -12.33 5.94
N PRO A 69 13.94 -12.91 4.75
CA PRO A 69 15.09 -12.70 3.87
C PRO A 69 15.18 -11.24 3.43
N ALA A 70 16.38 -10.81 3.04
CA ALA A 70 16.58 -9.49 2.46
C ALA A 70 15.71 -9.32 1.19
N PRO A 71 15.01 -8.18 1.05
CA PRO A 71 14.18 -7.94 -0.12
C PRO A 71 15.02 -7.78 -1.38
N THR A 72 14.49 -8.25 -2.51
CA THR A 72 15.10 -8.08 -3.83
C THR A 72 14.68 -6.77 -4.49
N ALA A 73 15.52 -6.19 -5.33
CA ALA A 73 15.32 -4.85 -5.89
C ALA A 73 13.99 -4.67 -6.66
N LEU A 74 13.53 -5.69 -7.37
CA LEU A 74 12.32 -5.65 -8.21
C LEU A 74 11.23 -6.64 -7.79
N GLY A 75 11.50 -7.46 -6.76
CA GLY A 75 10.58 -8.50 -6.32
C GLY A 75 9.23 -7.96 -5.90
N GLY A 76 9.22 -6.85 -5.20
CA GLY A 76 7.99 -6.23 -4.71
C GLY A 76 7.00 -5.85 -5.82
N PHE A 77 7.47 -5.29 -6.93
CA PHE A 77 6.61 -4.97 -8.08
C PHE A 77 6.04 -6.26 -8.72
N ALA A 78 6.89 -7.28 -8.85
CA ALA A 78 6.45 -8.56 -9.39
C ALA A 78 5.39 -9.21 -8.49
N VAL A 79 5.56 -9.19 -7.18
CA VAL A 79 4.57 -9.70 -6.22
C VAL A 79 3.29 -8.90 -6.31
N HIS A 80 3.35 -7.56 -6.29
CA HIS A 80 2.20 -6.67 -6.33
C HIS A 80 1.30 -6.91 -7.55
N SER A 81 1.91 -7.06 -8.74
CA SER A 81 1.17 -7.30 -9.97
C SER A 81 0.75 -8.77 -10.12
N LYS A 82 1.67 -9.73 -10.02
CA LYS A 82 1.38 -11.16 -10.29
C LYS A 82 0.46 -11.80 -9.27
N ASN A 83 0.46 -11.33 -8.02
CA ASN A 83 -0.43 -11.82 -6.97
C ASN A 83 -1.72 -10.99 -6.83
N PHE A 84 -2.01 -10.12 -7.81
CA PHE A 84 -3.23 -9.30 -7.89
C PHE A 84 -3.45 -8.35 -6.70
N CYS A 85 -2.40 -7.96 -5.99
CA CYS A 85 -2.51 -7.01 -4.89
C CYS A 85 -3.09 -5.67 -5.36
N GLU A 86 -2.69 -5.24 -6.57
CA GLU A 86 -3.15 -4.00 -7.20
C GLU A 86 -4.66 -3.96 -7.46
N SER A 87 -5.32 -5.11 -7.62
CA SER A 87 -6.76 -5.18 -7.88
C SER A 87 -7.61 -4.58 -6.75
N CYS A 88 -7.11 -4.65 -5.52
CA CYS A 88 -7.78 -4.09 -4.33
C CYS A 88 -7.04 -2.85 -3.81
N HIS A 89 -5.72 -2.90 -3.78
CA HIS A 89 -4.88 -1.86 -3.17
C HIS A 89 -4.44 -0.79 -4.17
N GLY A 90 -4.85 -0.89 -5.44
CA GLY A 90 -4.49 0.05 -6.52
C GLY A 90 -3.07 -0.14 -7.03
N PRO A 91 -2.74 0.42 -8.22
CA PRO A 91 -1.48 0.14 -8.93
C PRO A 91 -0.23 0.58 -8.17
N ASN A 92 -0.36 1.56 -7.28
CA ASN A 92 0.75 2.09 -6.46
C ASN A 92 0.52 1.86 -4.96
N GLY A 93 -0.31 0.88 -4.58
CA GLY A 93 -0.65 0.64 -3.18
C GLY A 93 -1.61 1.67 -2.58
N VAL A 94 -2.20 2.55 -3.40
CA VAL A 94 -3.25 3.50 -3.01
C VAL A 94 -4.59 2.98 -3.51
N ALA A 95 -5.41 2.47 -2.62
CA ALA A 95 -6.71 1.89 -2.93
C ALA A 95 -7.65 2.91 -3.58
N GLN A 96 -8.42 2.48 -4.58
CA GLN A 96 -9.32 3.33 -5.34
C GLN A 96 -10.73 3.40 -4.73
N THR A 97 -11.01 2.63 -3.70
CA THR A 97 -12.30 2.59 -3.02
C THR A 97 -12.14 2.56 -1.51
N ALA A 98 -13.18 3.03 -0.80
CA ALA A 98 -13.23 3.02 0.66
C ALA A 98 -13.26 1.61 1.28
N MET A 99 -13.45 0.58 0.48
CA MET A 99 -13.51 -0.81 0.94
C MET A 99 -12.14 -1.34 1.38
N TRP A 100 -11.05 -0.91 0.72
CA TRP A 100 -9.71 -1.43 0.89
C TRP A 100 -8.77 -0.39 1.52
N PRO A 101 -7.81 -0.81 2.36
CA PRO A 101 -6.81 0.12 2.90
C PRO A 101 -5.77 0.48 1.86
N HIS A 102 -5.18 1.67 2.02
CA HIS A 102 -3.91 1.99 1.39
C HIS A 102 -2.80 1.20 2.05
N VAL A 103 -1.88 0.67 1.25
CA VAL A 103 -0.72 -0.10 1.73
C VAL A 103 0.61 0.61 1.44
N SER A 104 0.58 1.61 0.54
CA SER A 104 1.74 2.47 0.25
C SER A 104 2.12 3.35 1.45
N GLY A 105 3.41 3.64 1.60
CA GLY A 105 3.93 4.46 2.69
C GLY A 105 3.95 3.79 4.06
N GLN A 106 3.54 2.53 4.17
CA GLN A 106 3.62 1.80 5.44
C GLN A 106 5.04 1.32 5.71
N PRO A 107 5.51 1.36 6.97
CA PRO A 107 6.80 0.78 7.34
C PRO A 107 6.89 -0.71 6.93
N PHE A 108 8.10 -1.15 6.60
CA PHE A 108 8.36 -2.55 6.22
C PHE A 108 7.80 -3.52 7.25
N GLU A 109 8.12 -3.31 8.52
CA GLU A 109 7.73 -4.20 9.61
C GLU A 109 6.20 -4.27 9.78
N VAL A 110 5.49 -3.19 9.54
CA VAL A 110 4.03 -3.13 9.63
C VAL A 110 3.38 -3.99 8.54
N THR A 111 3.86 -3.86 7.31
CA THR A 111 3.33 -4.65 6.19
C THR A 111 3.71 -6.12 6.32
N ALA A 112 4.97 -6.42 6.63
CA ALA A 112 5.46 -7.78 6.82
C ALA A 112 4.68 -8.48 7.95
N LYS A 113 4.57 -7.83 9.13
CA LYS A 113 3.79 -8.32 10.26
C LYS A 113 2.34 -8.63 9.86
N ALA A 114 1.67 -7.69 9.19
CA ALA A 114 0.28 -7.88 8.79
C ALA A 114 0.11 -9.07 7.83
N LEU A 115 0.99 -9.26 6.87
CA LEU A 115 0.94 -10.40 5.95
C LEU A 115 1.21 -11.73 6.66
N LEU A 116 2.16 -11.78 7.58
CA LEU A 116 2.43 -12.95 8.40
C LEU A 116 1.24 -13.30 9.30
N GLU A 117 0.59 -12.31 9.90
CA GLU A 117 -0.61 -12.50 10.72
C GLU A 117 -1.80 -13.02 9.91
N TYR A 118 -2.01 -12.49 8.69
CA TYR A 118 -3.01 -13.01 7.78
C TYR A 118 -2.70 -14.45 7.38
N ARG A 119 -1.44 -14.75 7.04
CA ARG A 119 -0.99 -16.10 6.68
C ARG A 119 -1.19 -17.10 7.80
N ALA A 120 -0.93 -16.68 9.04
CA ALA A 120 -1.10 -17.48 10.25
C ALA A 120 -2.55 -17.56 10.75
N GLY A 121 -3.49 -16.83 10.16
CA GLY A 121 -4.89 -16.79 10.59
C GLY A 121 -5.13 -15.99 11.88
N LEU A 122 -4.13 -15.29 12.41
CA LEU A 122 -4.25 -14.43 13.61
C LEU A 122 -5.06 -13.16 13.33
N ARG A 123 -5.21 -12.79 12.08
CA ARG A 123 -6.02 -11.69 11.62
C ARG A 123 -7.08 -12.22 10.65
N SER A 124 -8.32 -12.39 11.14
CA SER A 124 -9.39 -13.06 10.40
C SER A 124 -10.75 -12.37 10.54
N SER A 125 -10.77 -11.11 11.02
CA SER A 125 -11.99 -10.35 11.28
C SER A 125 -12.71 -9.93 9.99
N GLY A 126 -13.83 -10.59 9.67
CA GLY A 126 -14.69 -10.20 8.55
C GLY A 126 -14.22 -10.68 7.17
N ALA A 127 -15.02 -10.39 6.14
CA ALA A 127 -14.82 -10.90 4.79
C ALA A 127 -13.52 -10.40 4.15
N GLN A 128 -13.14 -9.15 4.39
CA GLN A 128 -11.91 -8.55 3.84
C GLN A 128 -10.66 -9.20 4.43
N ALA A 129 -10.66 -9.49 5.73
CA ALA A 129 -9.56 -10.19 6.37
C ALA A 129 -9.45 -11.64 5.90
N ALA A 130 -10.58 -12.30 5.67
CA ALA A 130 -10.60 -13.65 5.10
C ALA A 130 -10.02 -13.71 3.68
N LEU A 131 -10.28 -12.70 2.85
CA LEU A 131 -9.66 -12.58 1.52
C LEU A 131 -8.15 -12.37 1.63
N MET A 132 -7.71 -11.47 2.53
CA MET A 132 -6.30 -11.24 2.77
C MET A 132 -5.58 -12.48 3.31
N ALA A 133 -6.23 -13.26 4.18
CA ALA A 133 -5.66 -14.51 4.68
C ALA A 133 -5.41 -15.50 3.52
N LYS A 134 -6.37 -15.65 2.60
CA LYS A 134 -6.20 -16.50 1.41
C LYS A 134 -5.10 -16.02 0.48
N ALA A 135 -4.96 -14.71 0.31
CA ALA A 135 -3.88 -14.12 -0.49
C ALA A 135 -2.51 -14.35 0.17
N ALA A 136 -2.41 -14.05 1.48
CA ALA A 136 -1.15 -14.16 2.22
C ALA A 136 -0.66 -15.60 2.36
N GLN A 137 -1.57 -16.60 2.44
CA GLN A 137 -1.22 -18.02 2.48
C GLN A 137 -0.45 -18.50 1.25
N LYS A 138 -0.55 -17.80 0.12
CA LYS A 138 0.15 -18.12 -1.12
C LYS A 138 1.52 -17.45 -1.24
N LEU A 139 1.88 -16.55 -0.33
CA LEU A 139 3.13 -15.81 -0.37
C LEU A 139 4.23 -16.56 0.36
N SER A 140 5.40 -16.68 -0.26
CA SER A 140 6.63 -17.10 0.40
C SER A 140 7.18 -15.98 1.30
N ASP A 141 8.11 -16.31 2.20
CA ASP A 141 8.80 -15.32 3.04
C ASP A 141 9.52 -14.25 2.20
N GLN A 142 10.15 -14.67 1.09
CA GLN A 142 10.78 -13.74 0.14
C GLN A 142 9.76 -12.79 -0.48
N GLN A 143 8.61 -13.27 -0.89
CA GLN A 143 7.57 -12.44 -1.48
C GLN A 143 6.97 -11.46 -0.46
N ILE A 144 6.84 -11.88 0.80
CA ILE A 144 6.41 -10.98 1.89
C ILE A 144 7.46 -9.88 2.11
N ALA A 145 8.74 -10.24 2.19
CA ALA A 145 9.82 -9.26 2.32
C ALA A 145 9.84 -8.27 1.15
N ASP A 146 9.75 -8.78 -0.08
CA ASP A 146 9.79 -7.99 -1.29
C ASP A 146 8.65 -6.97 -1.37
N VAL A 147 7.41 -7.39 -1.15
CA VAL A 147 6.25 -6.49 -1.24
C VAL A 147 6.17 -5.51 -0.07
N ALA A 148 6.63 -5.92 1.13
CA ALA A 148 6.72 -5.03 2.28
C ALA A 148 7.75 -3.91 2.03
N ALA A 149 8.90 -4.24 1.44
CA ALA A 149 9.92 -3.27 1.06
C ALA A 149 9.43 -2.31 -0.04
N LEU A 150 8.68 -2.81 -1.03
CA LEU A 150 8.05 -1.95 -2.03
C LEU A 150 7.15 -0.90 -1.38
N TYR A 151 6.20 -1.33 -0.57
CA TYR A 151 5.24 -0.41 0.03
C TYR A 151 5.90 0.60 0.97
N ALA A 152 6.96 0.22 1.65
CA ALA A 152 7.73 1.14 2.50
C ALA A 152 8.44 2.25 1.70
N GLN A 153 8.73 2.04 0.43
CA GLN A 153 9.39 3.00 -0.44
C GLN A 153 8.41 3.89 -1.22
N LEU A 154 7.19 3.40 -1.46
CA LEU A 154 6.15 4.16 -2.14
C LEU A 154 5.67 5.34 -1.28
N PRO A 155 5.29 6.48 -1.90
CA PRO A 155 4.63 7.54 -1.16
C PRO A 155 3.28 7.07 -0.63
N GLY A 156 2.95 7.49 0.57
CA GLY A 156 1.61 7.31 1.12
C GLY A 156 0.57 8.14 0.36
N PRO A 157 -0.71 7.92 0.60
CA PRO A 157 -1.79 8.66 -0.04
C PRO A 157 -1.75 10.14 0.34
N ASP A 158 -2.23 11.00 -0.54
CA ASP A 158 -2.26 12.46 -0.37
C ASP A 158 -3.46 12.99 0.44
N GLY A 159 -4.26 12.10 1.02
CA GLY A 159 -5.44 12.46 1.81
C GLY A 159 -6.66 12.91 1.00
N THR A 160 -6.51 13.16 -0.30
CA THR A 160 -7.59 13.68 -1.16
C THR A 160 -8.23 12.60 -2.04
N THR A 161 -7.68 11.38 -2.05
CA THR A 161 -7.91 10.40 -3.10
C THR A 161 -9.21 9.59 -2.95
N LEU A 162 -9.92 9.71 -1.84
CA LEU A 162 -11.16 8.96 -1.67
C LEU A 162 -12.36 9.85 -1.93
N THR A 163 -12.75 9.92 -3.18
CA THR A 163 -14.13 10.25 -3.55
C THR A 163 -15.03 9.14 -3.03
N VAL A 164 -15.65 9.45 -2.00
CA VAL A 164 -16.37 8.57 -1.15
C VAL A 164 -17.72 8.24 -1.75
N GLY A 165 -17.99 6.97 -1.89
CA GLY A 165 -19.33 6.45 -2.09
C GLY A 165 -20.22 6.62 -0.84
N LYS A 166 -21.35 5.90 -0.81
CA LYS A 166 -22.36 5.98 0.26
C LYS A 166 -21.86 5.67 1.68
N ASP A 167 -20.62 5.20 1.83
CA ASP A 167 -19.99 4.79 3.08
C ASP A 167 -19.15 5.92 3.71
N GLN A 168 -19.48 7.18 3.42
CA GLN A 168 -18.81 8.34 4.05
C GLN A 168 -19.03 8.33 5.54
N VAL A 169 -17.92 8.24 6.27
CA VAL A 169 -17.90 8.65 7.67
C VAL A 169 -18.16 10.14 7.70
N LYS A 170 -19.32 10.52 8.19
CA LYS A 170 -19.70 11.96 8.29
C LYS A 170 -18.95 12.56 9.46
N PRO A 171 -18.29 13.72 9.27
CA PRO A 171 -17.66 14.41 10.38
C PRO A 171 -18.72 14.79 11.42
N LYS A 172 -18.52 14.33 12.63
CA LYS A 172 -19.25 14.87 13.80
C LYS A 172 -18.42 16.00 14.40
N PRO A 173 -19.02 17.05 14.95
CA PRO A 173 -18.30 18.18 15.53
C PRO A 173 -17.73 17.83 16.92
N ILE A 174 -16.91 16.78 16.98
CA ILE A 174 -16.16 16.41 18.19
C ILE A 174 -14.73 16.89 17.98
N ASP A 175 -14.20 17.67 18.91
CA ASP A 175 -12.79 18.03 18.91
C ASP A 175 -11.95 16.84 19.36
N ASN A 176 -11.49 16.04 18.37
CA ASN A 176 -10.66 14.87 18.63
C ASN A 176 -9.17 15.15 18.63
N THR A 177 -8.76 16.37 18.32
CA THR A 177 -7.35 16.75 18.40
C THR A 177 -6.80 16.48 19.79
N PHE A 178 -7.66 16.59 20.81
CA PHE A 178 -7.28 16.31 22.20
C PHE A 178 -6.87 14.82 22.38
N ILE A 179 -7.72 13.85 21.98
CA ILE A 179 -7.39 12.42 22.10
C ILE A 179 -6.14 12.08 21.28
N ILE A 180 -6.00 12.66 20.09
CA ILE A 180 -4.86 12.41 19.22
C ILE A 180 -3.56 12.92 19.83
N THR A 181 -3.56 14.15 20.39
CA THR A 181 -2.33 14.86 20.80
C THR A 181 -2.06 14.84 22.30
N LYS A 182 -3.08 14.69 23.14
CA LYS A 182 -3.00 14.72 24.61
C LYS A 182 -3.44 13.41 25.26
N GLY A 183 -4.27 12.61 24.59
CA GLY A 183 -4.90 11.44 25.19
C GLY A 183 -6.04 11.81 26.14
N ASP A 184 -6.51 10.82 26.91
CA ASP A 184 -7.48 11.00 27.98
C ASP A 184 -7.02 10.24 29.23
N PRO A 185 -6.33 10.91 30.15
CA PRO A 185 -5.83 10.26 31.36
C PRO A 185 -6.90 9.65 32.25
N ALA A 186 -8.13 10.19 32.24
CA ALA A 186 -9.25 9.68 33.06
C ALA A 186 -9.70 8.29 32.58
N ARG A 187 -9.53 7.99 31.29
CA ARG A 187 -9.81 6.68 30.66
C ARG A 187 -8.57 5.90 30.34
N ALA A 188 -7.39 6.35 30.79
CA ALA A 188 -6.08 5.77 30.50
C ALA A 188 -5.78 5.66 29.00
N ILE A 189 -6.33 6.55 28.15
CA ILE A 189 -6.04 6.61 26.73
C ILE A 189 -4.80 7.50 26.55
N ILE A 190 -3.69 6.91 26.10
CA ILE A 190 -2.50 7.67 25.72
C ILE A 190 -2.74 8.41 24.40
N PRO A 191 -1.97 9.49 24.08
CA PRO A 191 -2.10 10.17 22.79
C PRO A 191 -1.88 9.20 21.63
N CYS A 192 -2.81 9.13 20.68
CA CYS A 192 -2.63 8.27 19.49
C CYS A 192 -1.31 8.60 18.75
N ALA A 193 -0.96 9.89 18.74
CA ALA A 193 0.27 10.38 18.13
C ALA A 193 1.55 9.89 18.80
N ALA A 194 1.49 9.38 20.03
CA ALA A 194 2.67 8.83 20.72
C ALA A 194 3.25 7.61 19.98
N CYS A 195 2.38 6.79 19.39
CA CYS A 195 2.78 5.62 18.60
C CYS A 195 2.64 5.87 17.08
N HIS A 196 1.54 6.45 16.65
CA HIS A 196 1.22 6.62 15.23
C HIS A 196 1.76 7.91 14.61
N GLY A 197 2.39 8.77 15.40
CA GLY A 197 2.94 10.06 14.95
C GLY A 197 1.87 11.17 14.89
N ALA A 198 2.34 12.41 15.12
CA ALA A 198 1.56 13.63 14.86
C ALA A 198 1.72 14.12 13.41
N GLY A 199 2.56 13.48 12.63
CA GLY A 199 2.84 13.67 11.20
C GLY A 199 2.85 12.33 10.48
N PRO A 200 3.24 12.32 9.21
CA PRO A 200 3.19 11.12 8.36
C PRO A 200 4.24 10.04 8.72
N GLU A 201 4.99 10.22 9.77
CA GLU A 201 5.95 9.26 10.30
C GLU A 201 5.45 8.72 11.64
N SER A 202 5.49 7.41 11.83
CA SER A 202 5.22 6.82 13.14
C SER A 202 6.43 6.95 14.06
N ALA A 203 6.17 7.19 15.36
CA ALA A 203 7.24 7.31 16.34
C ALA A 203 7.90 5.98 16.68
N VAL A 204 7.20 4.88 16.46
CA VAL A 204 7.65 3.49 16.68
C VAL A 204 7.25 2.65 15.47
N LYS A 205 7.55 1.35 15.45
CA LYS A 205 7.12 0.41 14.39
C LYS A 205 5.59 0.20 14.38
N ALA A 206 4.83 1.30 14.43
CA ALA A 206 3.37 1.32 14.38
C ALA A 206 2.89 1.70 12.97
N PRO A 207 1.66 1.32 12.58
CA PRO A 207 1.09 1.73 11.30
C PRO A 207 1.02 3.26 11.15
N VAL A 208 1.38 3.76 9.98
CA VAL A 208 1.10 5.15 9.59
C VAL A 208 -0.39 5.26 9.31
N LEU A 209 -1.06 6.18 10.01
CA LEU A 209 -2.51 6.41 9.89
C LEU A 209 -2.83 7.58 8.97
N HIS A 210 -1.88 8.50 8.76
CA HIS A 210 -2.04 9.69 7.92
C HIS A 210 -2.35 9.29 6.48
N GLY A 211 -3.43 9.86 5.95
CA GLY A 211 -3.94 9.57 4.62
C GLY A 211 -4.63 8.21 4.48
N GLN A 212 -4.71 7.40 5.54
CA GLN A 212 -5.38 6.10 5.45
C GLN A 212 -6.90 6.27 5.29
N ASN A 213 -7.51 5.32 4.59
CA ASN A 213 -8.95 5.28 4.37
C ASN A 213 -9.74 5.34 5.70
N PRO A 214 -10.56 6.38 5.95
CA PRO A 214 -11.31 6.52 7.20
C PRO A 214 -12.22 5.33 7.50
N ALA A 215 -12.90 4.78 6.49
CA ALA A 215 -13.79 3.63 6.68
C ALA A 215 -13.01 2.37 7.10
N TYR A 216 -11.78 2.20 6.64
CA TYR A 216 -10.89 1.14 7.09
C TYR A 216 -10.44 1.37 8.54
N LEU A 217 -10.11 2.62 8.92
CA LEU A 217 -9.71 2.95 10.29
C LEU A 217 -10.86 2.72 11.27
N VAL A 218 -12.07 3.18 10.94
CA VAL A 218 -13.28 2.95 11.74
C VAL A 218 -13.50 1.45 11.96
N ARG A 219 -13.51 0.68 10.88
CA ARG A 219 -13.68 -0.77 10.97
C ARG A 219 -12.61 -1.42 11.83
N SER A 220 -11.35 -1.03 11.63
CA SER A 220 -10.22 -1.59 12.40
C SER A 220 -10.32 -1.30 13.89
N LEU A 221 -10.70 -0.08 14.28
CA LEU A 221 -10.89 0.27 15.69
C LEU A 221 -12.11 -0.44 16.30
N LYS A 222 -13.22 -0.55 15.56
CA LYS A 222 -14.39 -1.33 15.99
C LYS A 222 -14.09 -2.82 16.15
N ASP A 223 -13.26 -3.39 15.27
CA ASP A 223 -12.80 -4.78 15.37
C ASP A 223 -11.91 -4.99 16.61
N PHE A 224 -11.05 -4.04 16.95
CA PHE A 224 -10.29 -4.06 18.20
C PHE A 224 -11.22 -3.92 19.42
N LYS A 225 -12.11 -2.93 19.41
CA LYS A 225 -13.07 -2.66 20.49
C LYS A 225 -13.93 -3.88 20.82
N SER A 226 -14.40 -4.60 19.80
CA SER A 226 -15.21 -5.81 19.97
C SER A 226 -14.38 -7.06 20.28
N GLY A 227 -13.05 -6.98 20.25
CA GLY A 227 -12.17 -8.13 20.43
C GLY A 227 -12.18 -9.15 19.29
N VAL A 228 -12.81 -8.84 18.14
CA VAL A 228 -12.76 -9.66 16.93
C VAL A 228 -11.35 -9.62 16.32
N ARG A 229 -10.69 -8.48 16.38
CA ARG A 229 -9.28 -8.32 16.04
C ARG A 229 -8.41 -8.38 17.28
N LYS A 230 -7.48 -9.35 17.34
CA LYS A 230 -6.63 -9.66 18.51
C LYS A 230 -5.15 -9.78 18.18
N ASN A 231 -4.70 -9.15 17.10
CA ASN A 231 -3.32 -9.24 16.63
C ASN A 231 -2.42 -8.09 17.15
N ASP A 232 -2.92 -7.31 18.10
CA ASP A 232 -2.21 -6.23 18.74
C ASP A 232 -1.23 -6.76 19.80
N PHE A 233 -0.05 -6.16 19.85
CA PHE A 233 0.96 -6.50 20.83
C PHE A 233 0.49 -6.02 22.22
N MET A 234 0.59 -6.89 23.23
CA MET A 234 0.17 -6.61 24.63
C MET A 234 -1.29 -6.08 24.76
N GLU A 235 -2.16 -6.37 23.80
CA GLU A 235 -3.59 -5.96 23.83
C GLU A 235 -3.82 -4.44 23.78
N GLU A 236 -2.80 -3.67 23.46
CA GLU A 236 -2.79 -2.22 23.58
C GLU A 236 -3.90 -1.54 22.77
N MET A 237 -4.09 -1.93 21.50
CA MET A 237 -5.12 -1.32 20.66
C MET A 237 -6.53 -1.73 21.07
N ARG A 238 -6.73 -2.93 21.59
CA ARG A 238 -8.01 -3.36 22.18
C ARG A 238 -8.36 -2.53 23.40
N PHE A 239 -7.39 -2.35 24.29
CA PHE A 239 -7.55 -1.55 25.50
C PHE A 239 -7.98 -0.09 25.18
N PHE A 240 -7.29 0.58 24.26
CA PHE A 240 -7.65 1.96 23.90
C PHE A 240 -8.97 2.01 23.14
N ALA A 241 -9.22 1.12 22.20
CA ALA A 241 -10.45 1.11 21.41
C ALA A 241 -11.70 0.81 22.25
N GLU A 242 -11.59 -0.04 23.26
CA GLU A 242 -12.68 -0.32 24.22
C GLU A 242 -13.08 0.92 25.01
N ALA A 243 -12.10 1.73 25.42
CA ALA A 243 -12.33 2.97 26.16
C ALA A 243 -12.91 4.11 25.31
N MET A 244 -12.84 4.03 23.96
CA MET A 244 -13.36 5.05 23.04
C MET A 244 -14.85 4.86 22.78
N THR A 245 -15.58 5.98 22.62
CA THR A 245 -16.94 5.97 22.05
C THR A 245 -16.88 5.73 20.52
N ASP A 246 -17.99 5.29 19.93
CA ASP A 246 -18.06 5.12 18.47
C ASP A 246 -17.90 6.44 17.72
N ASP A 247 -18.41 7.54 18.30
CA ASP A 247 -18.26 8.89 17.75
C ASP A 247 -16.78 9.34 17.74
N GLU A 248 -16.02 9.03 18.80
CA GLU A 248 -14.58 9.29 18.86
C GLU A 248 -13.82 8.44 17.85
N ILE A 249 -14.18 7.17 17.69
CA ILE A 249 -13.59 6.28 16.68
C ILE A 249 -13.79 6.87 15.28
N GLU A 250 -15.00 7.29 14.94
CA GLU A 250 -15.30 7.90 13.64
C GLU A 250 -14.51 9.18 13.42
N ALA A 251 -14.46 10.02 14.41
CA ALA A 251 -13.84 11.33 14.31
C ALA A 251 -12.31 11.27 14.29
N VAL A 252 -11.66 10.41 15.08
CA VAL A 252 -10.21 10.15 15.01
C VAL A 252 -9.85 9.56 13.63
N SER A 253 -10.67 8.63 13.13
CA SER A 253 -10.45 8.02 11.81
C SER A 253 -10.53 9.03 10.67
N LEU A 254 -11.48 9.96 10.73
CA LEU A 254 -11.60 11.05 9.77
C LEU A 254 -10.42 12.02 9.85
N TRP A 255 -10.00 12.37 11.06
CA TRP A 255 -8.86 13.27 11.23
C TRP A 255 -7.60 12.70 10.56
N TYR A 256 -7.23 11.44 10.87
CA TYR A 256 -6.07 10.80 10.27
C TYR A 256 -6.22 10.62 8.76
N GLY A 257 -7.40 10.24 8.28
CA GLY A 257 -7.66 10.02 6.87
C GLY A 257 -7.54 11.28 6.01
N ASN A 258 -7.81 12.45 6.61
CA ASN A 258 -7.69 13.74 5.93
C ASN A 258 -6.26 14.33 5.95
N GLN A 259 -5.32 13.67 6.59
CA GLN A 259 -3.92 14.11 6.60
C GLN A 259 -3.18 13.58 5.37
N MET A 260 -2.05 14.21 5.03
CA MET A 260 -1.16 13.69 3.99
C MET A 260 -0.39 12.48 4.52
N GLY A 261 -0.28 11.45 3.71
CA GLY A 261 0.53 10.28 3.98
C GLY A 261 2.03 10.58 3.90
N ARG A 262 2.83 9.55 4.21
CA ARG A 262 4.29 9.62 4.23
C ARG A 262 4.86 9.90 2.84
N ALA A 263 5.89 10.74 2.74
CA ALA A 263 6.65 10.91 1.51
C ALA A 263 7.39 9.62 1.13
N GLY A 264 7.39 9.28 -0.16
CA GLY A 264 8.13 8.12 -0.66
C GLY A 264 9.63 8.32 -0.65
N THR A 265 10.37 7.24 -0.54
CA THR A 265 11.84 7.21 -0.58
C THR A 265 12.38 6.74 -1.93
N MET A 266 11.51 6.28 -2.85
CA MET A 266 11.94 5.93 -4.20
C MET A 266 12.47 7.17 -4.94
N LYS A 267 13.72 7.10 -5.36
CA LYS A 267 14.28 8.10 -6.29
C LYS A 267 13.67 7.86 -7.68
N LYS A 268 13.18 8.93 -8.31
CA LYS A 268 12.72 8.91 -9.70
C LYS A 268 13.85 8.60 -10.66
#